data_03a35c286f62a70e6e0ddc6591d9bb82
#
_entry.id   03a35c286f62a70e6e0ddc6591d9bb82
#
_cell.length_a   1.000
_cell.length_b   1.000
_cell.length_c   1.000
_cell.angle_alpha   90.00
_cell.angle_beta   90.00
_cell.angle_gamma   90.00
#
_symmetry.space_group_name_H-M   'P 1'
#
loop_
_entity.id
_entity.type
_entity.pdbx_description
1 polymer ?
#
loop_
_entity_poly.entity_id
_entity_poly.type
_entity_poly.pdbx_seq_one_letter_code
_entity_poly.pdbx_strand_id
1 'polypeptide(L)'
;MNKLNTAKRAQVVSAIVEGCSIRSIVRMTGVSKNTVAKLLVELGAACSKYMDEHLTGLNCQRVQVDEIWAFIGCKQKAVTVEKLEKGVCGDVWTWIAIDADTKLVPCFMIGQRDPITARDFMEDLAGRLANRVQLTSDGLKCYLNAVKTAFGNDIDYAMLIKIYGNNPEGQKRYSPAECTGCKRKRIKGNPDPEHISTSYIERQNLTVRMSLRRFTRLTNAFSKKVENHVAALSVFYMYYNFVRIHQTLRVTPAMAAGVSDRLWAIEDIIGLLH
;
A
#
# COMPACT_ATOMS: atom_id res chain seq x y z
N MET A 1 32.16 2.18 13.32
CA MET A 1 31.42 2.91 12.29
C MET A 1 30.39 3.80 13.01
N ASN A 2 30.43 5.13 12.77
CA ASN A 2 29.50 6.04 13.47
C ASN A 2 28.05 5.77 13.03
N LYS A 3 27.24 5.20 13.91
CA LYS A 3 25.80 5.08 13.71
C LYS A 3 25.14 6.45 13.99
N LEU A 4 24.13 6.82 13.19
CA LEU A 4 23.30 7.99 13.49
C LEU A 4 22.63 7.80 14.85
N ASN A 5 22.58 8.84 15.67
CA ASN A 5 21.79 8.84 16.89
C ASN A 5 20.28 8.80 16.58
N THR A 6 19.48 8.43 17.58
CA THR A 6 18.02 8.26 17.42
C THR A 6 17.34 9.53 16.92
N ALA A 7 17.69 10.70 17.45
CA ALA A 7 17.11 11.97 17.02
C ALA A 7 17.37 12.26 15.54
N LYS A 8 18.58 11.96 15.05
CA LYS A 8 18.92 12.17 13.64
C LYS A 8 18.21 11.16 12.73
N ARG A 9 18.06 9.90 13.19
CA ARG A 9 17.25 8.91 12.50
C ARG A 9 15.79 9.34 12.43
N ALA A 10 15.22 9.85 13.54
CA ALA A 10 13.85 10.35 13.60
C ALA A 10 13.61 11.47 12.58
N GLN A 11 14.51 12.46 12.48
CA GLN A 11 14.43 13.50 11.46
C GLN A 11 14.39 12.95 10.02
N VAL A 12 15.22 11.94 9.73
CA VAL A 12 15.26 11.29 8.41
C VAL A 12 13.96 10.53 8.15
N VAL A 13 13.48 9.74 9.09
CA VAL A 13 12.27 8.92 8.95
C VAL A 13 11.02 9.80 8.81
N SER A 14 10.87 10.84 9.64
CA SER A 14 9.79 11.82 9.54
C SER A 14 9.74 12.45 8.13
N ALA A 15 10.89 12.86 7.60
CA ALA A 15 10.95 13.43 6.27
C ALA A 15 10.62 12.40 5.16
N ILE A 16 10.93 11.10 5.35
CA ILE A 16 10.57 10.03 4.41
C ILE A 16 9.04 9.85 4.37
N VAL A 17 8.38 9.74 5.51
CA VAL A 17 6.94 9.46 5.59
C VAL A 17 6.08 10.69 5.21
N GLU A 18 6.66 11.88 5.26
CA GLU A 18 6.07 13.13 4.75
C GLU A 18 6.35 13.37 3.26
N GLY A 19 6.83 12.36 2.53
CA GLY A 19 6.99 12.40 1.08
C GLY A 19 8.17 13.23 0.57
N CYS A 20 9.14 13.57 1.41
CA CYS A 20 10.34 14.27 0.99
C CYS A 20 11.21 13.41 0.08
N SER A 21 11.80 14.03 -0.94
CA SER A 21 12.78 13.32 -1.77
C SER A 21 14.07 13.05 -0.98
N ILE A 22 14.79 11.96 -1.30
CA ILE A 22 16.07 11.67 -0.65
C ILE A 22 17.05 12.87 -0.74
N ARG A 23 17.05 13.58 -1.87
CA ARG A 23 17.88 14.79 -2.02
C ARG A 23 17.44 15.93 -1.08
N SER A 24 16.14 16.09 -0.87
CA SER A 24 15.63 17.07 0.11
C SER A 24 16.03 16.67 1.53
N ILE A 25 15.89 15.40 1.89
CA ILE A 25 16.31 14.86 3.18
C ILE A 25 17.79 15.12 3.45
N VAL A 26 18.66 14.86 2.47
CA VAL A 26 20.10 15.19 2.56
C VAL A 26 20.34 16.66 2.87
N ARG A 27 19.65 17.58 2.16
CA ARG A 27 19.80 19.03 2.40
C ARG A 27 19.30 19.47 3.77
N MET A 28 18.18 18.91 4.23
CA MET A 28 17.56 19.27 5.51
C MET A 28 18.32 18.72 6.72
N THR A 29 18.86 17.50 6.58
CA THR A 29 19.42 16.76 7.72
C THR A 29 20.95 16.73 7.73
N GLY A 30 21.60 17.02 6.63
CA GLY A 30 23.06 16.84 6.44
C GLY A 30 23.48 15.36 6.33
N VAL A 31 22.54 14.41 6.39
CA VAL A 31 22.84 12.96 6.31
C VAL A 31 23.12 12.58 4.87
N SER A 32 24.17 11.79 4.63
CA SER A 32 24.54 11.37 3.27
C SER A 32 23.44 10.55 2.59
N LYS A 33 23.32 10.67 1.27
CA LYS A 33 22.34 9.92 0.46
C LYS A 33 22.42 8.41 0.71
N ASN A 34 23.61 7.87 0.83
CA ASN A 34 23.79 6.43 1.02
C ASN A 34 23.33 6.00 2.42
N THR A 35 23.58 6.81 3.44
CA THR A 35 23.12 6.57 4.81
C THR A 35 21.58 6.62 4.89
N VAL A 36 20.94 7.59 4.22
CA VAL A 36 19.47 7.66 4.14
C VAL A 36 18.89 6.43 3.45
N ALA A 37 19.49 5.99 2.32
CA ALA A 37 19.04 4.81 1.60
C ALA A 37 19.22 3.52 2.41
N LYS A 38 20.36 3.37 3.12
CA LYS A 38 20.63 2.22 3.99
C LYS A 38 19.64 2.16 5.15
N LEU A 39 19.44 3.28 5.85
CA LEU A 39 18.47 3.37 6.96
C LEU A 39 17.05 3.00 6.47
N LEU A 40 16.64 3.48 5.29
CA LEU A 40 15.34 3.13 4.72
C LEU A 40 15.17 1.63 4.53
N VAL A 41 16.18 0.95 3.96
CA VAL A 41 16.10 -0.50 3.70
C VAL A 41 16.09 -1.31 5.00
N GLU A 42 16.99 -0.98 5.93
CA GLU A 42 17.06 -1.65 7.24
C GLU A 42 15.74 -1.48 8.01
N LEU A 43 15.22 -0.26 8.07
CA LEU A 43 13.98 0.04 8.76
C LEU A 43 12.77 -0.59 8.06
N GLY A 44 12.75 -0.57 6.74
CA GLY A 44 11.69 -1.20 5.95
C GLY A 44 11.57 -2.70 6.21
N ALA A 45 12.70 -3.40 6.31
CA ALA A 45 12.72 -4.82 6.65
C ALA A 45 12.19 -5.07 8.08
N ALA A 46 12.61 -4.26 9.06
CA ALA A 46 12.11 -4.35 10.43
C ALA A 46 10.61 -4.05 10.54
N CYS A 47 10.13 -3.02 9.83
CA CYS A 47 8.71 -2.68 9.77
C CYS A 47 7.87 -3.80 9.12
N SER A 48 8.33 -4.38 8.01
CA SER A 48 7.65 -5.50 7.37
C SER A 48 7.51 -6.67 8.32
N LYS A 49 8.62 -7.09 8.93
CA LYS A 49 8.64 -8.18 9.90
C LYS A 49 7.67 -7.93 11.07
N TYR A 50 7.69 -6.72 11.64
CA TYR A 50 6.79 -6.37 12.74
C TYR A 50 5.31 -6.44 12.33
N MET A 51 4.96 -5.90 11.16
CA MET A 51 3.59 -5.97 10.66
C MET A 51 3.16 -7.41 10.36
N ASP A 52 4.05 -8.26 9.83
CA ASP A 52 3.75 -9.67 9.56
C ASP A 52 3.49 -10.46 10.84
N GLU A 53 4.18 -10.14 11.93
CA GLU A 53 4.02 -10.79 13.23
C GLU A 53 2.80 -10.29 14.02
N HIS A 54 2.40 -9.03 13.86
CA HIS A 54 1.39 -8.38 14.72
C HIS A 54 0.05 -8.10 14.01
N LEU A 55 0.03 -8.03 12.67
CA LEU A 55 -1.21 -7.84 11.92
C LEU A 55 -1.81 -9.20 11.52
N THR A 56 -2.15 -9.99 12.51
CA THR A 56 -2.76 -11.34 12.39
C THR A 56 -3.91 -11.46 13.37
N GLY A 57 -4.83 -12.42 13.14
CA GLY A 57 -6.00 -12.59 13.99
C GLY A 57 -6.94 -11.39 14.01
N LEU A 58 -7.02 -10.63 12.91
CA LEU A 58 -7.75 -9.37 12.83
C LEU A 58 -9.25 -9.59 12.70
N ASN A 59 -10.04 -8.91 13.52
CA ASN A 59 -11.50 -8.88 13.46
C ASN A 59 -11.97 -7.74 12.55
N CYS A 60 -11.90 -7.94 11.24
CA CYS A 60 -12.42 -6.99 10.25
C CYS A 60 -13.85 -7.35 9.87
N GLN A 61 -14.72 -6.35 9.65
CA GLN A 61 -16.07 -6.58 9.13
C GLN A 61 -16.12 -6.41 7.61
N ARG A 62 -15.47 -5.38 7.10
CA ARG A 62 -15.52 -4.96 5.69
C ARG A 62 -14.13 -4.62 5.17
N VAL A 63 -13.66 -5.37 4.22
CA VAL A 63 -12.34 -5.17 3.60
C VAL A 63 -12.52 -4.71 2.16
N GLN A 64 -11.76 -3.72 1.76
CA GLN A 64 -11.66 -3.26 0.38
C GLN A 64 -10.25 -3.50 -0.15
N VAL A 65 -10.15 -3.91 -1.41
CA VAL A 65 -8.88 -4.19 -2.07
C VAL A 65 -8.79 -3.51 -3.44
N ASP A 66 -7.59 -3.06 -3.78
CA ASP A 66 -7.28 -2.44 -5.08
C ASP A 66 -5.77 -2.49 -5.30
N GLU A 67 -5.31 -2.15 -6.50
CA GLU A 67 -3.90 -2.08 -6.82
C GLU A 67 -3.48 -0.72 -7.40
N ILE A 68 -2.32 -0.24 -6.98
CA ILE A 68 -1.74 1.02 -7.43
C ILE A 68 -0.48 0.77 -8.27
N TRP A 69 -0.48 1.34 -9.47
CA TRP A 69 0.64 1.24 -10.41
C TRP A 69 1.82 2.13 -10.02
N ALA A 70 3.03 1.59 -10.18
CA ALA A 70 4.30 2.29 -10.16
C ALA A 70 5.26 1.66 -11.20
N PHE A 71 6.52 2.06 -11.19
CA PHE A 71 7.56 1.39 -11.98
C PHE A 71 8.91 1.47 -11.27
N ILE A 72 9.77 0.52 -11.58
CA ILE A 72 11.15 0.42 -11.08
C ILE A 72 12.12 0.68 -12.22
N GLY A 73 13.08 1.56 -12.01
CA GLY A 73 14.12 1.88 -12.99
C GLY A 73 13.61 2.59 -14.24
N CYS A 74 12.71 1.98 -14.98
CA CYS A 74 12.03 2.57 -16.15
C CYS A 74 10.63 2.00 -16.32
N LYS A 75 9.78 2.67 -17.09
CA LYS A 75 8.44 2.16 -17.48
C LYS A 75 8.58 0.94 -18.38
N GLN A 76 7.60 0.05 -18.38
CA GLN A 76 7.61 -1.19 -19.16
C GLN A 76 8.00 -1.00 -20.63
N LYS A 77 7.46 0.03 -21.29
CA LYS A 77 7.78 0.33 -22.70
C LYS A 77 9.23 0.72 -22.98
N ALA A 78 10.03 1.02 -21.94
CA ALA A 78 11.44 1.40 -22.03
C ALA A 78 12.37 0.33 -21.43
N VAL A 79 11.84 -0.87 -21.17
CA VAL A 79 12.62 -2.03 -20.72
C VAL A 79 13.39 -2.59 -21.91
N THR A 80 14.69 -2.88 -21.70
CA THR A 80 15.58 -3.57 -22.63
C THR A 80 16.21 -4.77 -21.95
N VAL A 81 16.72 -5.74 -22.70
CA VAL A 81 17.41 -6.93 -22.16
C VAL A 81 18.54 -6.50 -21.22
N GLU A 82 19.38 -5.54 -21.65
CA GLU A 82 20.50 -5.00 -20.84
C GLU A 82 20.03 -4.42 -19.48
N LYS A 83 18.83 -3.83 -19.42
CA LYS A 83 18.28 -3.31 -18.17
C LYS A 83 17.75 -4.42 -17.26
N LEU A 84 17.19 -5.48 -17.84
CA LEU A 84 16.75 -6.67 -17.09
C LEU A 84 17.94 -7.41 -16.46
N GLU A 85 19.04 -7.52 -17.18
CA GLU A 85 20.30 -8.11 -16.66
C GLU A 85 20.87 -7.32 -15.47
N LYS A 86 20.63 -6.01 -15.41
CA LYS A 86 21.03 -5.13 -14.28
C LYS A 86 20.08 -5.17 -13.07
N GLY A 87 19.01 -5.92 -13.17
CA GLY A 87 18.02 -6.11 -12.10
C GLY A 87 16.57 -5.88 -12.54
N VAL A 88 15.65 -6.00 -11.60
CA VAL A 88 14.22 -5.81 -11.85
C VAL A 88 13.93 -4.39 -12.31
N CYS A 89 13.31 -4.23 -13.46
CA CYS A 89 12.82 -2.96 -13.99
C CYS A 89 11.51 -3.16 -14.75
N GLY A 90 10.79 -2.06 -14.99
CA GLY A 90 9.49 -2.09 -15.63
C GLY A 90 8.35 -1.73 -14.67
N ASP A 91 7.14 -1.98 -15.12
CA ASP A 91 5.94 -1.70 -14.34
C ASP A 91 5.83 -2.65 -13.15
N VAL A 92 5.33 -2.13 -12.04
CA VAL A 92 5.11 -2.85 -10.79
C VAL A 92 3.79 -2.36 -10.17
N TRP A 93 3.08 -3.27 -9.54
CA TRP A 93 1.82 -2.99 -8.88
C TRP A 93 1.92 -3.26 -7.39
N THR A 94 1.35 -2.37 -6.60
CA THR A 94 1.18 -2.57 -5.16
C THR A 94 -0.27 -2.91 -4.91
N TRP A 95 -0.52 -4.14 -4.49
CA TRP A 95 -1.81 -4.65 -4.06
C TRP A 95 -2.01 -4.27 -2.61
N ILE A 96 -3.17 -3.76 -2.25
CA ILE A 96 -3.43 -3.18 -0.92
C ILE A 96 -4.79 -3.63 -0.44
N ALA A 97 -4.88 -4.07 0.82
CA ALA A 97 -6.13 -4.26 1.52
C ALA A 97 -6.30 -3.16 2.57
N ILE A 98 -7.53 -2.72 2.80
CA ILE A 98 -7.88 -1.81 3.87
C ILE A 98 -9.16 -2.29 4.56
N ASP A 99 -9.16 -2.32 5.88
CA ASP A 99 -10.39 -2.44 6.65
C ASP A 99 -11.19 -1.12 6.56
N ALA A 100 -12.39 -1.21 6.03
CA ALA A 100 -13.24 -0.04 5.80
C ALA A 100 -13.68 0.65 7.10
N ASP A 101 -13.68 -0.05 8.22
CA ASP A 101 -14.14 0.46 9.51
C ASP A 101 -12.99 1.13 10.27
N THR A 102 -11.93 0.41 10.54
CA THR A 102 -10.77 0.90 11.32
C THR A 102 -9.74 1.63 10.47
N LYS A 103 -9.85 1.59 9.14
CA LYS A 103 -8.86 2.11 8.17
C LYS A 103 -7.49 1.43 8.27
N LEU A 104 -7.37 0.35 9.02
CA LEU A 104 -6.15 -0.45 9.09
C LEU A 104 -5.82 -1.01 7.70
N VAL A 105 -4.56 -0.97 7.33
CA VAL A 105 -4.01 -1.68 6.18
C VAL A 105 -3.38 -2.98 6.70
N PRO A 106 -4.10 -4.12 6.66
CA PRO A 106 -3.62 -5.38 7.21
C PRO A 106 -2.44 -5.96 6.44
N CYS A 107 -2.45 -5.80 5.11
CA CYS A 107 -1.36 -6.25 4.26
C CYS A 107 -1.27 -5.44 2.96
N PHE A 108 -0.11 -5.51 2.34
CA PHE A 108 0.14 -5.06 0.98
C PHE A 108 1.17 -5.99 0.33
N MET A 109 1.11 -6.12 -0.98
CA MET A 109 2.03 -6.95 -1.76
C MET A 109 2.50 -6.21 -3.01
N ILE A 110 3.77 -6.38 -3.37
CA ILE A 110 4.34 -5.81 -4.59
C ILE A 110 4.59 -6.92 -5.58
N GLY A 111 4.04 -6.78 -6.77
CA GLY A 111 4.17 -7.78 -7.83
C GLY A 111 3.67 -7.31 -9.18
N GLN A 112 3.37 -8.25 -10.07
CA GLN A 112 2.75 -7.96 -11.35
C GLN A 112 1.23 -7.88 -11.21
N ARG A 113 0.55 -7.35 -12.23
CA ARG A 113 -0.93 -7.35 -12.28
C ARG A 113 -1.41 -8.64 -12.95
N ASP A 114 -1.19 -9.75 -12.28
CA ASP A 114 -1.42 -11.10 -12.78
C ASP A 114 -2.14 -12.01 -11.77
N PRO A 115 -2.64 -13.17 -12.19
CA PRO A 115 -3.35 -14.11 -11.32
C PRO A 115 -2.48 -14.70 -10.21
N ILE A 116 -1.16 -14.79 -10.37
CA ILE A 116 -0.24 -15.37 -9.38
C ILE A 116 -0.13 -14.40 -8.21
N THR A 117 0.21 -13.15 -8.47
CA THR A 117 0.29 -12.12 -7.43
C THR A 117 -1.06 -11.90 -6.73
N ALA A 118 -2.17 -11.94 -7.49
CA ALA A 118 -3.51 -11.83 -6.92
C ALA A 118 -3.81 -12.97 -5.92
N ARG A 119 -3.44 -14.21 -6.27
CA ARG A 119 -3.60 -15.36 -5.39
C ARG A 119 -2.78 -15.21 -4.11
N ASP A 120 -1.48 -14.94 -4.25
CA ASP A 120 -0.56 -14.84 -3.13
C ASP A 120 -0.98 -13.70 -2.17
N PHE A 121 -1.46 -12.58 -2.73
CA PHE A 121 -2.01 -11.46 -1.95
C PHE A 121 -3.30 -11.82 -1.20
N MET A 122 -4.23 -12.57 -1.83
CA MET A 122 -5.46 -13.00 -1.17
C MET A 122 -5.21 -14.08 -0.11
N GLU A 123 -4.24 -14.96 -0.32
CA GLU A 123 -3.83 -15.97 0.67
C GLU A 123 -3.19 -15.29 1.90
N ASP A 124 -2.33 -14.28 1.72
CA ASP A 124 -1.78 -13.48 2.81
C ASP A 124 -2.91 -12.75 3.58
N LEU A 125 -3.83 -12.09 2.87
CA LEU A 125 -4.97 -11.41 3.50
C LEU A 125 -5.83 -12.39 4.30
N ALA A 126 -6.17 -13.53 3.72
CA ALA A 126 -7.00 -14.55 4.38
C ALA A 126 -6.33 -15.07 5.67
N GLY A 127 -5.02 -15.30 5.65
CA GLY A 127 -4.26 -15.75 6.81
C GLY A 127 -4.19 -14.75 7.97
N ARG A 128 -4.48 -13.47 7.71
CA ARG A 128 -4.48 -12.41 8.72
C ARG A 128 -5.83 -12.19 9.41
N LEU A 129 -6.93 -12.67 8.82
CA LEU A 129 -8.28 -12.45 9.30
C LEU A 129 -8.75 -13.57 10.25
N ALA A 130 -9.41 -13.19 11.34
CA ALA A 130 -9.95 -14.13 12.34
C ALA A 130 -11.40 -14.52 12.08
N ASN A 131 -12.13 -13.77 11.24
CA ASN A 131 -13.56 -13.94 11.03
C ASN A 131 -13.92 -13.81 9.55
N ARG A 132 -15.13 -14.28 9.20
CA ARG A 132 -15.75 -14.05 7.90
C ARG A 132 -15.93 -12.54 7.66
N VAL A 133 -15.51 -12.06 6.49
CA VAL A 133 -15.56 -10.63 6.12
C VAL A 133 -16.40 -10.40 4.88
N GLN A 134 -16.91 -9.18 4.73
CA GLN A 134 -17.36 -8.69 3.44
C GLN A 134 -16.19 -8.08 2.69
N LEU A 135 -15.79 -8.68 1.57
CA LEU A 135 -14.74 -8.19 0.69
C LEU A 135 -15.34 -7.45 -0.50
N THR A 136 -14.78 -6.30 -0.84
CA THR A 136 -15.11 -5.58 -2.08
C THR A 136 -13.83 -5.28 -2.87
N SER A 137 -13.81 -5.67 -4.14
CA SER A 137 -12.78 -5.28 -5.11
C SER A 137 -13.38 -4.45 -6.25
N ASP A 138 -12.50 -3.90 -7.10
CA ASP A 138 -12.89 -3.38 -8.41
C ASP A 138 -13.27 -4.52 -9.38
N GLY A 139 -13.40 -4.18 -10.69
CA GLY A 139 -13.76 -5.13 -11.75
C GLY A 139 -12.61 -6.03 -12.24
N LEU A 140 -11.45 -6.06 -11.60
CA LEU A 140 -10.30 -6.86 -12.04
C LEU A 140 -10.58 -8.37 -11.91
N LYS A 141 -10.56 -9.08 -13.04
CA LYS A 141 -10.99 -10.50 -13.11
C LYS A 141 -10.10 -11.48 -12.33
N CYS A 142 -8.82 -11.18 -12.12
CA CYS A 142 -7.92 -12.07 -11.38
C CYS A 142 -8.35 -12.27 -9.93
N TYR A 143 -9.05 -11.32 -9.32
CA TYR A 143 -9.63 -11.47 -7.98
C TYR A 143 -10.63 -12.61 -7.88
N LEU A 144 -11.37 -12.95 -8.94
CA LEU A 144 -12.40 -13.99 -8.90
C LEU A 144 -11.85 -15.35 -8.45
N ASN A 145 -10.74 -15.77 -9.05
CA ASN A 145 -10.09 -17.03 -8.70
C ASN A 145 -9.27 -16.93 -7.41
N ALA A 146 -8.58 -15.81 -7.21
CA ALA A 146 -7.77 -15.56 -6.02
C ALA A 146 -8.61 -15.63 -4.74
N VAL A 147 -9.74 -14.92 -4.70
CA VAL A 147 -10.67 -14.95 -3.55
C VAL A 147 -11.28 -16.34 -3.36
N LYS A 148 -11.67 -17.04 -4.46
CA LYS A 148 -12.19 -18.39 -4.36
C LYS A 148 -11.18 -19.36 -3.76
N THR A 149 -9.91 -19.24 -4.12
CA THR A 149 -8.83 -20.12 -3.62
C THR A 149 -8.53 -19.82 -2.15
N ALA A 150 -8.34 -18.54 -1.79
CA ALA A 150 -7.90 -18.15 -0.45
C ALA A 150 -8.99 -18.31 0.62
N PHE A 151 -10.24 -17.98 0.31
CA PHE A 151 -11.34 -17.94 1.28
C PHE A 151 -12.34 -19.09 1.15
N GLY A 152 -12.31 -19.83 0.05
CA GLY A 152 -13.30 -20.92 -0.16
C GLY A 152 -14.73 -20.38 -0.08
N ASN A 153 -15.51 -20.88 0.88
CA ASN A 153 -16.89 -20.45 1.14
C ASN A 153 -17.03 -19.41 2.27
N ASP A 154 -15.94 -19.11 2.95
CA ASP A 154 -15.96 -18.26 4.15
C ASP A 154 -15.72 -16.77 3.82
N ILE A 155 -16.51 -16.24 2.90
CA ILE A 155 -16.41 -14.85 2.44
C ILE A 155 -17.75 -14.36 1.90
N ASP A 156 -18.06 -13.08 2.10
CA ASP A 156 -19.11 -12.34 1.41
C ASP A 156 -18.46 -11.40 0.40
N TYR A 157 -18.40 -11.81 -0.86
CA TYR A 157 -17.60 -11.13 -1.87
C TYR A 157 -18.46 -10.45 -2.93
N ALA A 158 -18.15 -9.19 -3.17
CA ALA A 158 -18.74 -8.38 -4.25
C ALA A 158 -17.68 -7.61 -5.04
N MET A 159 -18.01 -7.28 -6.27
CA MET A 159 -17.24 -6.39 -7.14
C MET A 159 -18.01 -5.10 -7.40
N LEU A 160 -17.33 -3.96 -7.32
CA LEU A 160 -17.81 -2.67 -7.76
C LEU A 160 -17.20 -2.31 -9.12
N ILE A 161 -17.94 -2.49 -10.19
CA ILE A 161 -17.48 -2.24 -11.56
C ILE A 161 -17.86 -0.81 -11.94
N LYS A 162 -16.86 0.05 -12.12
CA LYS A 162 -17.07 1.42 -12.59
C LYS A 162 -17.28 1.46 -14.10
N ILE A 163 -18.26 2.22 -14.53
CA ILE A 163 -18.57 2.48 -15.93
C ILE A 163 -18.03 3.87 -16.27
N TYR A 164 -17.18 3.95 -17.27
CA TYR A 164 -16.59 5.20 -17.71
C TYR A 164 -17.21 5.64 -19.04
N GLY A 165 -17.52 6.92 -19.15
CA GLY A 165 -17.96 7.55 -20.40
C GLY A 165 -16.81 7.70 -21.40
N ASN A 166 -17.14 8.21 -22.60
CA ASN A 166 -16.14 8.54 -23.61
C ASN A 166 -15.28 9.72 -23.13
N ASN A 167 -13.95 9.59 -23.33
CA ASN A 167 -13.05 10.72 -23.08
C ASN A 167 -13.38 11.87 -24.06
N PRO A 168 -13.47 13.12 -23.59
CA PRO A 168 -13.53 14.27 -24.47
C PRO A 168 -12.34 14.26 -25.45
N GLU A 169 -12.59 14.53 -26.72
CA GLU A 169 -11.54 14.63 -27.74
C GLU A 169 -10.51 15.70 -27.31
N GLY A 170 -9.21 15.33 -27.35
CA GLY A 170 -8.07 16.21 -27.02
C GLY A 170 -7.57 16.16 -25.58
N GLN A 171 -8.32 15.64 -24.61
CA GLN A 171 -7.93 15.66 -23.19
C GLN A 171 -7.44 14.32 -22.62
N LYS A 172 -7.29 13.31 -23.45
CA LYS A 172 -6.95 11.90 -23.04
C LYS A 172 -5.73 11.73 -22.12
N ARG A 173 -4.81 12.70 -22.11
CA ARG A 173 -3.55 12.57 -21.38
C ARG A 173 -3.61 13.04 -19.93
N TYR A 174 -4.47 13.99 -19.61
CA TYR A 174 -4.51 14.67 -18.31
C TYR A 174 -5.85 14.57 -17.60
N SER A 175 -6.92 14.28 -18.30
CA SER A 175 -8.26 14.10 -17.74
C SER A 175 -8.67 12.64 -17.89
N PRO A 176 -8.84 11.87 -16.78
CA PRO A 176 -9.42 10.54 -16.86
C PRO A 176 -10.87 10.63 -17.37
N ALA A 177 -11.35 9.55 -18.00
CA ALA A 177 -12.75 9.45 -18.38
C ALA A 177 -13.64 9.64 -17.15
N GLU A 178 -14.74 10.37 -17.32
CA GLU A 178 -15.71 10.57 -16.24
C GLU A 178 -16.40 9.26 -15.89
N CYS A 179 -16.50 8.96 -14.61
CA CYS A 179 -17.27 7.81 -14.14
C CYS A 179 -18.75 8.14 -14.24
N THR A 180 -19.45 7.53 -15.21
CA THR A 180 -20.87 7.77 -15.49
C THR A 180 -21.81 6.88 -14.68
N GLY A 181 -21.27 5.86 -13.97
CA GLY A 181 -22.04 4.96 -13.14
C GLY A 181 -21.21 3.84 -12.56
N CYS A 182 -21.82 3.04 -11.70
CA CYS A 182 -21.20 1.84 -11.16
C CYS A 182 -22.21 0.68 -11.13
N LYS A 183 -21.69 -0.53 -11.33
CA LYS A 183 -22.47 -1.77 -11.20
C LYS A 183 -21.94 -2.57 -10.04
N ARG A 184 -22.78 -2.78 -9.03
CA ARG A 184 -22.51 -3.70 -7.91
C ARG A 184 -22.82 -5.12 -8.36
N LYS A 185 -21.87 -6.03 -8.22
CA LYS A 185 -22.01 -7.44 -8.62
C LYS A 185 -21.68 -8.32 -7.42
N ARG A 186 -22.69 -8.99 -6.87
CA ARG A 186 -22.50 -10.07 -5.89
C ARG A 186 -21.79 -11.23 -6.59
N ILE A 187 -20.72 -11.75 -6.02
CA ILE A 187 -19.94 -12.87 -6.54
C ILE A 187 -20.14 -14.10 -5.67
N LYS A 188 -20.02 -13.96 -4.34
CA LYS A 188 -20.13 -15.07 -3.39
C LYS A 188 -20.74 -14.62 -2.07
N GLY A 189 -21.30 -15.55 -1.33
CA GLY A 189 -21.90 -15.30 -0.02
C GLY A 189 -23.11 -14.36 -0.08
N ASN A 190 -23.29 -13.55 0.93
CA ASN A 190 -24.39 -12.58 1.02
C ASN A 190 -23.89 -11.18 1.40
N PRO A 191 -23.09 -10.50 0.54
CA PRO A 191 -22.59 -9.17 0.84
C PRO A 191 -23.74 -8.17 0.96
N ASP A 192 -23.68 -7.31 1.96
CA ASP A 192 -24.61 -6.21 2.15
C ASP A 192 -24.46 -5.19 1.00
N PRO A 193 -25.49 -4.95 0.19
CA PRO A 193 -25.42 -4.05 -0.96
C PRO A 193 -25.06 -2.60 -0.60
N GLU A 194 -25.42 -2.13 0.60
CA GLU A 194 -25.13 -0.76 1.04
C GLU A 194 -23.64 -0.54 1.28
N HIS A 195 -22.93 -1.62 1.64
CA HIS A 195 -21.51 -1.60 1.94
C HIS A 195 -20.60 -2.05 0.77
N ILE A 196 -21.16 -2.33 -0.41
CA ILE A 196 -20.35 -2.59 -1.61
C ILE A 196 -19.76 -1.27 -2.12
N SER A 197 -18.52 -0.99 -1.76
CA SER A 197 -17.80 0.24 -2.08
C SER A 197 -16.29 0.00 -2.16
N THR A 198 -15.58 0.80 -2.98
CA THR A 198 -14.12 0.86 -3.08
C THR A 198 -13.56 2.23 -2.64
N SER A 199 -14.40 3.08 -2.04
CA SER A 199 -14.05 4.47 -1.75
C SER A 199 -12.90 4.62 -0.77
N TYR A 200 -12.79 3.75 0.24
CA TYR A 200 -11.72 3.83 1.23
C TYR A 200 -10.38 3.38 0.64
N ILE A 201 -10.36 2.29 -0.13
CA ILE A 201 -9.12 1.86 -0.78
C ILE A 201 -8.66 2.86 -1.85
N GLU A 202 -9.56 3.47 -2.60
CA GLU A 202 -9.23 4.54 -3.56
C GLU A 202 -8.67 5.77 -2.85
N ARG A 203 -9.25 6.15 -1.70
CA ARG A 203 -8.71 7.21 -0.86
C ARG A 203 -7.32 6.84 -0.32
N GLN A 204 -7.10 5.59 0.06
CA GLN A 204 -5.79 5.10 0.50
C GLN A 204 -4.77 5.15 -0.63
N ASN A 205 -5.14 4.76 -1.84
CA ASN A 205 -4.30 4.89 -3.02
C ASN A 205 -3.89 6.35 -3.29
N LEU A 206 -4.81 7.29 -3.09
CA LEU A 206 -4.50 8.72 -3.17
C LEU A 206 -3.53 9.14 -2.04
N THR A 207 -3.73 8.65 -0.81
CA THR A 207 -2.85 8.92 0.34
C THR A 207 -1.42 8.43 0.06
N VAL A 208 -1.26 7.23 -0.49
CA VAL A 208 0.04 6.70 -0.94
C VAL A 208 0.71 7.63 -1.95
N ARG A 209 -0.04 8.12 -2.95
CA ARG A 209 0.50 9.03 -3.97
C ARG A 209 0.91 10.39 -3.42
N MET A 210 0.21 10.88 -2.41
CA MET A 210 0.52 12.16 -1.76
C MET A 210 1.71 12.05 -0.81
N SER A 211 1.78 10.94 -0.04
CA SER A 211 2.77 10.77 1.03
C SER A 211 4.06 10.07 0.57
N LEU A 212 4.02 9.29 -0.50
CA LEU A 212 5.21 8.60 -1.01
C LEU A 212 5.68 9.21 -2.34
N ARG A 213 6.79 9.93 -2.29
CA ARG A 213 7.36 10.61 -3.45
C ARG A 213 7.55 9.67 -4.66
N ARG A 214 7.74 8.37 -4.43
CA ARG A 214 7.94 7.33 -5.45
C ARG A 214 6.71 7.08 -6.32
N PHE A 215 5.52 7.38 -5.80
CA PHE A 215 4.24 7.24 -6.51
C PHE A 215 3.75 8.54 -7.15
N THR A 216 4.48 9.67 -6.97
CA THR A 216 4.13 10.94 -7.59
C THR A 216 4.29 10.84 -9.10
N ARG A 217 3.21 11.07 -9.84
CA ARG A 217 3.21 11.08 -11.29
C ARG A 217 3.99 12.28 -11.85
N LEU A 218 4.51 12.13 -13.06
CA LEU A 218 5.21 13.19 -13.82
C LEU A 218 6.47 13.75 -13.12
N THR A 219 7.13 12.95 -12.29
CA THR A 219 8.39 13.31 -11.64
C THR A 219 9.44 12.21 -11.81
N ASN A 220 10.73 12.55 -11.66
CA ASN A 220 11.83 11.60 -11.66
C ASN A 220 12.09 10.95 -10.30
N ALA A 221 11.03 10.83 -9.46
CA ALA A 221 11.14 10.34 -8.10
C ALA A 221 10.92 8.81 -7.96
N PHE A 222 10.82 8.10 -9.06
CA PHE A 222 10.61 6.65 -9.10
C PHE A 222 11.73 5.86 -8.41
N SER A 223 11.42 4.65 -7.97
CA SER A 223 12.37 3.73 -7.35
C SER A 223 13.32 3.16 -8.41
N LYS A 224 14.63 3.14 -8.09
CA LYS A 224 15.65 2.53 -8.97
C LYS A 224 15.89 1.06 -8.64
N LYS A 225 15.49 0.61 -7.44
CA LYS A 225 15.64 -0.76 -6.96
C LYS A 225 14.35 -1.18 -6.29
N VAL A 226 13.98 -2.45 -6.44
CA VAL A 226 12.76 -3.01 -5.84
C VAL A 226 12.82 -3.00 -4.31
N GLU A 227 13.98 -3.29 -3.73
CA GLU A 227 14.16 -3.31 -2.27
C GLU A 227 13.86 -1.95 -1.64
N ASN A 228 14.31 -0.85 -2.29
CA ASN A 228 14.00 0.50 -1.84
C ASN A 228 12.51 0.87 -2.00
N HIS A 229 11.83 0.23 -2.95
CA HIS A 229 10.40 0.44 -3.16
C HIS A 229 9.59 -0.26 -2.08
N VAL A 230 9.87 -1.53 -1.84
CA VAL A 230 9.28 -2.32 -0.75
C VAL A 230 9.52 -1.63 0.60
N ALA A 231 10.77 -1.30 0.92
CA ALA A 231 11.13 -0.65 2.18
C ALA A 231 10.38 0.67 2.41
N ALA A 232 10.20 1.48 1.36
CA ALA A 232 9.47 2.74 1.50
C ALA A 232 7.98 2.52 1.80
N LEU A 233 7.36 1.49 1.24
CA LEU A 233 5.98 1.13 1.55
C LEU A 233 5.86 0.53 2.96
N SER A 234 6.80 -0.33 3.37
CA SER A 234 6.80 -0.91 4.73
C SER A 234 6.90 0.17 5.81
N VAL A 235 7.84 1.13 5.65
CA VAL A 235 7.97 2.27 6.58
C VAL A 235 6.72 3.16 6.55
N PHE A 236 6.15 3.40 5.37
CA PHE A 236 4.95 4.22 5.23
C PHE A 236 3.73 3.56 5.90
N TYR A 237 3.49 2.25 5.67
CA TYR A 237 2.34 1.57 6.27
C TYR A 237 2.52 1.36 7.77
N MET A 238 3.75 1.17 8.25
CA MET A 238 4.04 1.20 9.69
C MET A 238 3.66 2.56 10.30
N TYR A 239 4.10 3.66 9.69
CA TYR A 239 3.73 5.01 10.11
C TYR A 239 2.22 5.24 10.02
N TYR A 240 1.58 4.86 8.91
CA TYR A 240 0.15 5.04 8.69
C TYR A 240 -0.70 4.28 9.71
N ASN A 241 -0.36 3.03 9.98
CA ASN A 241 -1.12 2.17 10.88
C ASN A 241 -0.91 2.55 12.36
N PHE A 242 0.31 2.88 12.78
CA PHE A 242 0.66 2.97 14.20
C PHE A 242 0.92 4.38 14.73
N VAL A 243 1.35 5.33 13.88
CA VAL A 243 1.78 6.68 14.30
C VAL A 243 0.80 7.76 13.88
N ARG A 244 0.31 7.68 12.64
CA ARG A 244 -0.54 8.73 12.09
C ARG A 244 -1.96 8.64 12.67
N ILE A 245 -2.38 9.66 13.41
CA ILE A 245 -3.78 9.80 13.84
C ILE A 245 -4.67 10.03 12.62
N HIS A 246 -5.66 9.15 12.43
CA HIS A 246 -6.62 9.27 11.35
C HIS A 246 -7.69 10.30 11.72
N GLN A 247 -7.94 11.28 10.84
CA GLN A 247 -8.79 12.45 11.14
C GLN A 247 -10.19 12.08 11.62
N THR A 248 -10.84 11.09 11.02
CA THR A 248 -12.21 10.68 11.39
C THR A 248 -12.24 9.71 12.57
N LEU A 249 -11.19 8.91 12.77
CA LEU A 249 -11.12 7.96 13.89
C LEU A 249 -10.67 8.63 15.20
N ARG A 250 -9.91 9.72 15.12
CA ARG A 250 -9.26 10.42 16.24
C ARG A 250 -8.21 9.59 16.98
N VAL A 251 -7.91 8.41 16.48
CA VAL A 251 -6.86 7.49 16.91
C VAL A 251 -6.13 6.95 15.67
N THR A 252 -5.09 6.14 15.87
CA THR A 252 -4.44 5.46 14.74
C THR A 252 -5.28 4.25 14.28
N PRO A 253 -5.14 3.81 13.01
CA PRO A 253 -5.80 2.60 12.53
C PRO A 253 -5.50 1.36 13.39
N ALA A 254 -4.26 1.18 13.85
CA ALA A 254 -3.89 0.07 14.72
C ALA A 254 -4.58 0.12 16.09
N MET A 255 -4.76 1.31 16.66
CA MET A 255 -5.54 1.49 17.89
C MET A 255 -7.03 1.20 17.66
N ALA A 256 -7.60 1.69 16.56
CA ALA A 256 -9.00 1.44 16.22
C ALA A 256 -9.29 -0.05 16.00
N ALA A 257 -8.31 -0.80 15.47
CA ALA A 257 -8.40 -2.23 15.24
C ALA A 257 -8.04 -3.09 16.48
N GLY A 258 -7.68 -2.47 17.61
CA GLY A 258 -7.26 -3.18 18.83
C GLY A 258 -5.89 -3.87 18.73
N VAL A 259 -5.09 -3.54 17.71
CA VAL A 259 -3.72 -4.08 17.52
C VAL A 259 -2.71 -3.37 18.41
N SER A 260 -2.96 -2.12 18.74
CA SER A 260 -2.13 -1.32 19.64
C SER A 260 -2.99 -0.64 20.69
N ASP A 261 -2.54 -0.65 21.93
CA ASP A 261 -3.17 0.03 23.07
C ASP A 261 -2.70 1.48 23.24
N ARG A 262 -1.70 1.90 22.46
CA ARG A 262 -1.09 3.24 22.55
C ARG A 262 -0.79 3.86 21.19
N LEU A 263 -0.65 5.16 21.20
CA LEU A 263 -0.08 5.91 20.07
C LEU A 263 1.43 5.67 20.00
N TRP A 264 1.91 5.29 18.83
CA TRP A 264 3.33 5.18 18.56
C TRP A 264 3.93 6.53 18.12
N ALA A 265 5.22 6.72 18.42
CA ALA A 265 6.05 7.78 17.86
C ALA A 265 6.98 7.25 16.77
N ILE A 266 7.61 8.14 16.02
CA ILE A 266 8.64 7.77 15.03
C ILE A 266 9.81 7.01 15.71
N GLU A 267 10.13 7.37 16.95
CA GLU A 267 11.15 6.75 17.77
C GLU A 267 10.85 5.27 18.06
N ASP A 268 9.58 4.90 18.22
CA ASP A 268 9.15 3.50 18.37
C ASP A 268 9.45 2.69 17.09
N ILE A 269 9.18 3.28 15.91
CA ILE A 269 9.54 2.64 14.65
C ILE A 269 11.06 2.43 14.55
N ILE A 270 11.85 3.43 14.96
CA ILE A 270 13.32 3.32 14.97
C ILE A 270 13.79 2.26 15.96
N GLY A 271 13.08 2.07 17.07
CA GLY A 271 13.34 1.03 18.07
C GLY A 271 13.32 -0.38 17.50
N LEU A 272 12.59 -0.62 16.40
CA LEU A 272 12.56 -1.92 15.72
C LEU A 272 13.92 -2.36 15.13
N LEU A 273 14.92 -1.48 15.09
CA LEU A 273 16.28 -1.78 14.60
C LEU A 273 17.19 -2.39 15.69
N HIS A 274 16.68 -2.66 16.87
CA HIS A 274 17.47 -3.15 18.03
C HIS A 274 17.06 -4.54 18.49
#